data_be12c878868e25c06d870dcc885dcae0
#
_entry.id   be12c878868e25c06d870dcc885dcae0
#
_cell.length_a   1.000
_cell.length_b   1.000
_cell.length_c   1.000
_cell.angle_alpha   90.00
_cell.angle_beta   90.00
_cell.angle_gamma   90.00
#
_symmetry.space_group_name_H-M   'P 1'
#
loop_
_entity.id
_entity.type
_entity.pdbx_description
1 polymer ?
#
loop_
_entity_poly.entity_id
_entity_poly.type
_entity_poly.pdbx_seq_one_letter_code
_entity_poly.pdbx_strand_id
1 'polypeptide(L)'
;MKTYNIPASGDIRNKTVTDIFTVDLTLEELKTIRVRQKYPFRDHSFDDMYQIPTLEEYIRVAKSADRKVGIYPELKSPEWINSLDIIRHANTTFEDLFVEVLHNNGYREKDALCFVQSFSEESIRSLSTKTRLPLVMLYDYRPPNEQEKMKNLSSICSGIGVWKNTIIPVNQNNLQSTTDFVTNAHNNNLKVHAFTFRNENKYLAWNYSQDPYNEYQTFLNTQIDGYFTDFPGSFKRFLDMTYTEPASKPCVSGVPSAHSSGRFYKLILSIAAFLLCVMSFA
;
A
#
# COMPACT_ATOMS: atom_id res chain seq x y z
N MET A 1 -1.01 -9.97 28.60
CA MET A 1 -0.18 -8.94 27.94
C MET A 1 1.27 -9.34 28.05
N LYS A 2 2.03 -9.19 26.99
CA LYS A 2 3.49 -9.36 26.97
C LYS A 2 4.17 -8.05 26.57
N THR A 3 5.45 -7.95 26.89
CA THR A 3 6.26 -6.78 26.56
C THR A 3 7.28 -7.16 25.49
N TYR A 4 7.27 -6.41 24.39
CA TYR A 4 8.19 -6.62 23.28
C TYR A 4 8.95 -5.33 22.94
N ASN A 5 10.19 -5.50 22.52
CA ASN A 5 10.97 -4.45 21.89
C ASN A 5 10.74 -4.58 20.38
N ILE A 6 9.92 -3.70 19.83
CA ILE A 6 9.58 -3.69 18.42
C ILE A 6 10.38 -2.59 17.74
N PRO A 7 11.16 -2.90 16.69
CA PRO A 7 11.78 -1.86 15.86
C PRO A 7 10.70 -0.95 15.31
N ALA A 8 10.85 0.34 15.48
CA ALA A 8 9.94 1.27 14.87
C ALA A 8 10.12 1.20 13.35
N SER A 9 9.03 0.97 12.63
CA SER A 9 9.00 1.00 11.19
C SER A 9 9.30 2.42 10.72
N GLY A 10 10.43 2.62 10.01
CA GLY A 10 10.87 3.92 9.52
C GLY A 10 11.60 4.81 10.55
N ASP A 11 11.64 4.45 11.82
CA ASP A 11 12.42 5.15 12.86
C ASP A 11 13.49 4.20 13.45
N ILE A 12 14.70 4.74 13.70
CA ILE A 12 15.86 3.98 14.20
C ILE A 12 15.67 3.55 15.67
N ARG A 13 14.59 3.98 16.33
CA ARG A 13 14.36 3.71 17.75
C ARG A 13 13.44 2.51 17.96
N ASN A 14 13.95 1.50 18.66
CA ASN A 14 13.14 0.42 19.19
C ASN A 14 12.10 0.98 20.16
N LYS A 15 10.85 0.58 20.00
CA LYS A 15 9.77 0.92 20.91
C LYS A 15 9.43 -0.28 21.79
N THR A 16 9.53 -0.09 23.12
CA THR A 16 9.03 -1.09 24.06
C THR A 16 7.52 -0.93 24.20
N VAL A 17 6.79 -1.99 23.86
CA VAL A 17 5.32 -2.00 23.91
C VAL A 17 4.86 -3.18 24.77
N THR A 18 3.95 -2.91 25.71
CA THR A 18 3.27 -3.93 26.52
C THR A 18 1.82 -3.97 26.08
N ASP A 19 1.43 -5.08 25.46
CA ASP A 19 0.08 -5.24 24.92
C ASP A 19 -0.24 -6.74 24.70
N ILE A 20 -1.38 -7.03 24.06
CA ILE A 20 -1.71 -8.34 23.51
C ILE A 20 -1.38 -8.31 22.02
N PHE A 21 -0.45 -9.16 21.62
CA PHE A 21 -0.04 -9.25 20.21
C PHE A 21 -0.64 -10.48 19.55
N THR A 22 -0.89 -10.41 18.26
CA THR A 22 -1.42 -11.53 17.47
C THR A 22 -0.52 -12.78 17.56
N VAL A 23 0.79 -12.58 17.69
CA VAL A 23 1.78 -13.67 17.85
C VAL A 23 1.70 -14.39 19.20
N ASP A 24 0.97 -13.84 20.16
CA ASP A 24 0.75 -14.44 21.49
C ASP A 24 -0.49 -15.34 21.55
N LEU A 25 -1.26 -15.38 20.48
CA LEU A 25 -2.56 -16.03 20.38
C LEU A 25 -2.50 -17.17 19.34
N THR A 26 -3.21 -18.24 19.61
CA THR A 26 -3.47 -19.27 18.60
C THR A 26 -4.41 -18.75 17.53
N LEU A 27 -4.46 -19.40 16.37
CA LEU A 27 -5.42 -19.04 15.33
C LEU A 27 -6.89 -19.14 15.82
N GLU A 28 -7.20 -20.14 16.64
CA GLU A 28 -8.53 -20.31 17.22
C GLU A 28 -8.91 -19.12 18.08
N GLU A 29 -8.01 -18.67 18.97
CA GLU A 29 -8.21 -17.49 19.80
C GLU A 29 -8.37 -16.22 18.96
N LEU A 30 -7.52 -16.01 17.92
CA LEU A 30 -7.63 -14.88 17.00
C LEU A 30 -8.99 -14.85 16.29
N LYS A 31 -9.56 -16.01 15.95
CA LYS A 31 -10.87 -16.11 15.32
C LYS A 31 -12.05 -15.78 16.24
N THR A 32 -11.83 -15.72 17.55
CA THR A 32 -12.84 -15.21 18.50
C THR A 32 -12.90 -13.69 18.55
N ILE A 33 -11.80 -13.01 18.17
CA ILE A 33 -11.69 -11.55 18.23
C ILE A 33 -12.43 -10.92 17.06
N ARG A 34 -13.03 -9.75 17.31
CA ARG A 34 -13.71 -8.95 16.31
C ARG A 34 -12.99 -7.62 16.12
N VAL A 35 -12.95 -7.14 14.87
CA VAL A 35 -12.33 -5.87 14.54
C VAL A 35 -13.28 -4.71 14.81
N ARG A 36 -12.72 -3.56 15.22
CA ARG A 36 -13.43 -2.30 15.45
C ARG A 36 -12.75 -1.16 14.69
N GLN A 37 -13.56 -0.17 14.33
CA GLN A 37 -13.07 1.06 13.73
C GLN A 37 -12.17 1.82 14.73
N LYS A 38 -10.90 2.04 14.33
CA LYS A 38 -9.91 2.75 15.16
C LYS A 38 -10.22 4.24 15.34
N TYR A 39 -10.83 4.87 14.33
CA TYR A 39 -11.03 6.32 14.32
C TYR A 39 -12.45 6.67 14.77
N PRO A 40 -12.61 7.44 15.87
CA PRO A 40 -13.93 7.75 16.44
C PRO A 40 -14.83 8.61 15.54
N PHE A 41 -14.24 9.24 14.52
CA PHE A 41 -14.95 10.07 13.53
C PHE A 41 -15.39 9.32 12.27
N ARG A 42 -15.12 8.00 12.18
CA ARG A 42 -15.56 7.13 11.08
C ARG A 42 -16.78 6.32 11.47
N ASP A 43 -17.44 5.73 10.48
CA ASP A 43 -18.58 4.86 10.68
C ASP A 43 -18.21 3.62 11.51
N HIS A 44 -18.93 3.41 12.62
CA HIS A 44 -18.78 2.30 13.55
C HIS A 44 -19.82 1.19 13.34
N SER A 45 -20.67 1.28 12.31
CA SER A 45 -21.74 0.31 12.06
C SER A 45 -21.24 -1.12 11.81
N PHE A 46 -19.94 -1.28 11.48
CA PHE A 46 -19.32 -2.57 11.25
C PHE A 46 -18.48 -3.09 12.43
N ASP A 47 -18.47 -2.38 13.56
CA ASP A 47 -17.76 -2.82 14.76
C ASP A 47 -18.28 -4.19 15.22
N ASP A 48 -17.35 -5.05 15.63
CA ASP A 48 -17.60 -6.41 16.11
C ASP A 48 -18.22 -7.39 15.09
N MET A 49 -18.39 -6.98 13.82
CA MET A 49 -18.99 -7.84 12.79
C MET A 49 -18.00 -8.80 12.13
N TYR A 50 -16.75 -8.41 12.01
CA TYR A 50 -15.76 -9.16 11.23
C TYR A 50 -14.62 -9.70 12.11
N GLN A 51 -14.13 -10.88 11.74
CA GLN A 51 -12.93 -11.50 12.32
C GLN A 51 -11.67 -10.92 11.71
N ILE A 52 -10.53 -11.14 12.38
CA ILE A 52 -9.21 -10.92 11.78
C ILE A 52 -8.99 -12.01 10.71
N PRO A 53 -8.82 -11.66 9.42
CA PRO A 53 -8.61 -12.66 8.37
C PRO A 53 -7.17 -13.17 8.37
N THR A 54 -6.97 -14.42 7.90
CA THR A 54 -5.64 -14.89 7.48
C THR A 54 -5.27 -14.33 6.11
N LEU A 55 -4.01 -14.48 5.69
CA LEU A 55 -3.59 -14.07 4.34
C LEU A 55 -4.34 -14.87 3.26
N GLU A 56 -4.60 -16.16 3.47
CA GLU A 56 -5.37 -16.99 2.54
C GLU A 56 -6.83 -16.53 2.42
N GLU A 57 -7.44 -16.15 3.55
CA GLU A 57 -8.81 -15.62 3.55
C GLU A 57 -8.88 -14.28 2.79
N TYR A 58 -7.91 -13.40 3.01
CA TYR A 58 -7.78 -12.16 2.24
C TYR A 58 -7.62 -12.42 0.73
N ILE A 59 -6.74 -13.35 0.36
CA ILE A 59 -6.55 -13.77 -1.04
C ILE A 59 -7.86 -14.33 -1.62
N ARG A 60 -8.59 -15.13 -0.85
CA ARG A 60 -9.87 -15.71 -1.29
C ARG A 60 -10.90 -14.62 -1.59
N VAL A 61 -10.99 -13.59 -0.75
CA VAL A 61 -11.87 -12.43 -0.99
C VAL A 61 -11.51 -11.73 -2.30
N ALA A 62 -10.22 -11.48 -2.55
CA ALA A 62 -9.77 -10.84 -3.80
C ALA A 62 -10.12 -11.71 -5.04
N LYS A 63 -9.96 -13.03 -4.94
CA LYS A 63 -10.26 -13.97 -6.03
C LYS A 63 -11.76 -14.18 -6.28
N SER A 64 -12.59 -13.98 -5.26
CA SER A 64 -14.06 -14.15 -5.38
C SER A 64 -14.77 -12.94 -5.99
N ALA A 65 -14.05 -11.86 -6.26
CA ALA A 65 -14.64 -10.68 -6.87
C ALA A 65 -15.04 -10.92 -8.34
N ASP A 66 -16.18 -10.35 -8.76
CA ASP A 66 -16.70 -10.44 -10.15
C ASP A 66 -15.78 -9.80 -11.20
N ARG A 67 -14.71 -9.16 -10.78
CA ARG A 67 -13.70 -8.52 -11.62
C ARG A 67 -12.31 -8.93 -11.18
N LYS A 68 -11.32 -8.73 -12.04
CA LYS A 68 -9.92 -8.94 -11.67
C LYS A 68 -9.49 -7.93 -10.63
N VAL A 69 -9.14 -8.41 -9.44
CA VAL A 69 -8.61 -7.63 -8.32
C VAL A 69 -7.21 -8.12 -8.00
N GLY A 70 -6.26 -7.19 -7.98
CA GLY A 70 -4.90 -7.46 -7.49
C GLY A 70 -4.85 -7.40 -5.97
N ILE A 71 -3.80 -8.01 -5.40
CA ILE A 71 -3.49 -7.91 -3.97
C ILE A 71 -2.20 -7.12 -3.79
N TYR A 72 -2.07 -6.50 -2.60
CA TYR A 72 -0.90 -5.69 -2.26
C TYR A 72 -0.51 -5.90 -0.79
N PRO A 73 -0.15 -7.14 -0.40
CA PRO A 73 0.16 -7.45 0.99
C PRO A 73 1.49 -6.84 1.43
N GLU A 74 1.58 -6.52 2.72
CA GLU A 74 2.74 -5.92 3.36
C GLU A 74 3.29 -6.81 4.46
N LEU A 75 4.62 -6.99 4.49
CA LEU A 75 5.32 -7.56 5.63
C LEU A 75 5.63 -6.44 6.62
N LYS A 76 4.93 -6.45 7.76
CA LYS A 76 5.16 -5.49 8.86
C LYS A 76 6.11 -6.04 9.89
N SER A 77 7.11 -5.21 10.27
CA SER A 77 8.10 -5.50 11.31
C SER A 77 8.74 -6.90 11.15
N PRO A 78 9.23 -7.28 9.95
CA PRO A 78 9.74 -8.62 9.69
C PRO A 78 10.94 -8.98 10.59
N GLU A 79 11.80 -8.02 10.91
CA GLU A 79 12.95 -8.24 11.82
C GLU A 79 12.49 -8.66 13.21
N TRP A 80 11.42 -8.03 13.73
CA TRP A 80 10.84 -8.42 15.00
C TRP A 80 10.20 -9.80 14.93
N ILE A 81 9.41 -10.10 13.92
CA ILE A 81 8.79 -11.42 13.73
C ILE A 81 9.88 -12.50 13.64
N ASN A 82 10.92 -12.28 12.84
CA ASN A 82 12.05 -13.21 12.70
C ASN A 82 12.84 -13.42 14.00
N SER A 83 12.80 -12.45 14.94
CA SER A 83 13.45 -12.57 16.25
C SER A 83 12.68 -13.42 17.25
N LEU A 84 11.42 -13.77 16.96
CA LEU A 84 10.59 -14.58 17.87
C LEU A 84 11.05 -16.03 17.92
N ASP A 85 11.03 -16.61 19.12
CA ASP A 85 11.46 -17.99 19.34
C ASP A 85 10.71 -19.00 18.48
N ILE A 86 9.42 -18.80 18.26
CA ILE A 86 8.59 -19.67 17.43
C ILE A 86 9.10 -19.75 15.97
N ILE A 87 9.55 -18.64 15.40
CA ILE A 87 10.11 -18.60 14.05
C ILE A 87 11.50 -19.23 14.02
N ARG A 88 12.35 -18.89 15.00
CA ARG A 88 13.71 -19.44 15.09
C ARG A 88 13.73 -20.95 15.31
N HIS A 89 12.86 -21.46 16.18
CA HIS A 89 12.75 -22.92 16.43
C HIS A 89 12.16 -23.65 15.22
N ALA A 90 11.32 -23.03 14.43
CA ALA A 90 10.80 -23.62 13.19
C ALA A 90 11.85 -23.62 12.04
N ASN A 91 13.04 -23.04 12.26
CA ASN A 91 14.11 -22.90 11.26
C ASN A 91 13.61 -22.34 9.93
N THR A 92 12.80 -21.31 10.00
CA THR A 92 12.19 -20.59 8.86
C THR A 92 12.31 -19.10 9.05
N THR A 93 11.85 -18.31 8.07
CA THR A 93 11.72 -16.85 8.18
C THR A 93 10.29 -16.40 7.88
N PHE A 94 9.93 -15.22 8.33
CA PHE A 94 8.61 -14.64 8.01
C PHE A 94 8.43 -14.49 6.49
N GLU A 95 9.49 -14.14 5.77
CA GLU A 95 9.53 -14.04 4.32
C GLU A 95 9.26 -15.40 3.65
N ASP A 96 9.82 -16.50 4.16
CA ASP A 96 9.58 -17.86 3.63
C ASP A 96 8.12 -18.25 3.77
N LEU A 97 7.54 -18.09 4.96
CA LEU A 97 6.13 -18.38 5.23
C LEU A 97 5.20 -17.53 4.36
N PHE A 98 5.53 -16.25 4.21
CA PHE A 98 4.74 -15.33 3.41
C PHE A 98 4.77 -15.69 1.91
N VAL A 99 5.96 -15.96 1.36
CA VAL A 99 6.14 -16.36 -0.03
C VAL A 99 5.46 -17.72 -0.30
N GLU A 100 5.54 -18.65 0.63
CA GLU A 100 4.87 -19.95 0.52
C GLU A 100 3.36 -19.79 0.35
N VAL A 101 2.72 -18.97 1.19
CA VAL A 101 1.27 -18.68 1.08
C VAL A 101 0.93 -18.08 -0.26
N LEU A 102 1.69 -17.08 -0.74
CA LEU A 102 1.45 -16.46 -2.04
C LEU A 102 1.61 -17.46 -3.18
N HIS A 103 2.69 -18.25 -3.17
CA HIS A 103 2.97 -19.25 -4.20
C HIS A 103 1.92 -20.37 -4.24
N ASN A 104 1.47 -20.85 -3.08
CA ASN A 104 0.41 -21.88 -2.98
C ASN A 104 -0.94 -21.35 -3.48
N ASN A 105 -1.11 -20.03 -3.44
CA ASN A 105 -2.29 -19.36 -3.99
C ASN A 105 -2.09 -18.83 -5.43
N GLY A 106 -1.05 -19.25 -6.15
CA GLY A 106 -0.85 -18.96 -7.57
C GLY A 106 -0.22 -17.60 -7.88
N TYR A 107 0.25 -16.84 -6.89
CA TYR A 107 1.00 -15.60 -7.08
C TYR A 107 2.49 -15.91 -7.09
N ARG A 108 3.09 -16.09 -8.28
CA ARG A 108 4.48 -16.50 -8.45
C ARG A 108 5.29 -15.61 -9.39
N GLU A 109 4.66 -15.17 -10.48
CA GLU A 109 5.36 -14.54 -11.59
C GLU A 109 5.17 -13.01 -11.60
N LYS A 110 6.01 -12.31 -12.37
CA LYS A 110 6.03 -10.85 -12.46
C LYS A 110 4.72 -10.22 -12.96
N ASP A 111 3.94 -10.97 -13.71
CA ASP A 111 2.65 -10.55 -14.26
C ASP A 111 1.46 -10.93 -13.38
N ALA A 112 1.70 -11.60 -12.25
CA ALA A 112 0.67 -11.84 -11.25
C ALA A 112 0.09 -10.50 -10.75
N LEU A 113 -1.22 -10.49 -10.48
CA LEU A 113 -1.89 -9.32 -9.92
C LEU A 113 -1.56 -9.17 -8.42
N CYS A 114 -0.29 -9.04 -8.13
CA CYS A 114 0.24 -8.94 -6.77
C CYS A 114 1.45 -8.01 -6.75
N PHE A 115 1.44 -7.04 -5.84
CA PHE A 115 2.65 -6.35 -5.39
C PHE A 115 2.92 -6.75 -3.95
N VAL A 116 4.17 -6.93 -3.60
CA VAL A 116 4.61 -7.21 -2.22
C VAL A 116 5.38 -6.01 -1.71
N GLN A 117 5.09 -5.57 -0.50
CA GLN A 117 5.70 -4.37 0.06
C GLN A 117 6.20 -4.55 1.48
N SER A 118 7.20 -3.77 1.86
CA SER A 118 7.70 -3.67 3.23
C SER A 118 8.44 -2.35 3.44
N PHE A 119 8.47 -1.87 4.70
CA PHE A 119 9.35 -0.80 5.16
C PHE A 119 10.77 -1.29 5.48
N SER A 120 11.00 -2.60 5.46
CA SER A 120 12.29 -3.22 5.71
C SER A 120 13.05 -3.45 4.41
N GLU A 121 14.17 -2.76 4.24
CA GLU A 121 15.04 -2.99 3.08
C GLU A 121 15.68 -4.40 3.13
N GLU A 122 15.99 -4.90 4.34
CA GLU A 122 16.52 -6.26 4.54
C GLU A 122 15.51 -7.30 4.07
N SER A 123 14.24 -7.17 4.47
CA SER A 123 13.17 -8.06 4.04
C SER A 123 12.94 -8.00 2.53
N ILE A 124 12.95 -6.80 1.93
CA ILE A 124 12.83 -6.64 0.48
C ILE A 124 13.98 -7.36 -0.26
N ARG A 125 15.22 -7.25 0.25
CA ARG A 125 16.38 -7.98 -0.31
C ARG A 125 16.24 -9.48 -0.17
N SER A 126 15.79 -9.97 0.99
CA SER A 126 15.47 -11.37 1.22
C SER A 126 14.40 -11.87 0.23
N LEU A 127 13.28 -11.14 0.10
CA LEU A 127 12.20 -11.47 -0.83
C LEU A 127 12.65 -11.51 -2.29
N SER A 128 13.57 -10.63 -2.69
CA SER A 128 14.06 -10.57 -4.08
C SER A 128 14.77 -11.85 -4.53
N THR A 129 15.25 -12.66 -3.57
CA THR A 129 15.86 -13.97 -3.84
C THR A 129 14.87 -15.13 -3.79
N LYS A 130 13.66 -14.91 -3.26
CA LYS A 130 12.66 -15.95 -2.97
C LYS A 130 11.46 -15.92 -3.93
N THR A 131 11.18 -14.79 -4.56
CA THR A 131 10.03 -14.64 -5.45
C THR A 131 10.34 -13.76 -6.65
N ARG A 132 9.56 -13.93 -7.73
CA ARG A 132 9.58 -13.06 -8.91
C ARG A 132 8.48 -11.98 -8.86
N LEU A 133 7.68 -11.95 -7.80
CA LEU A 133 6.64 -10.95 -7.66
C LEU A 133 7.22 -9.53 -7.62
N PRO A 134 6.52 -8.54 -8.16
CA PRO A 134 6.93 -7.15 -8.06
C PRO A 134 7.06 -6.71 -6.60
N LEU A 135 8.23 -6.24 -6.19
CA LEU A 135 8.52 -5.75 -4.85
C LEU A 135 8.47 -4.23 -4.81
N VAL A 136 7.98 -3.68 -3.71
CA VAL A 136 7.89 -2.25 -3.46
C VAL A 136 8.49 -1.92 -2.10
N MET A 137 9.50 -1.06 -2.10
CA MET A 137 10.10 -0.52 -0.88
C MET A 137 9.30 0.66 -0.36
N LEU A 138 8.91 0.64 0.92
CA LEU A 138 8.11 1.70 1.55
C LEU A 138 8.99 2.67 2.35
N TYR A 139 8.66 3.96 2.27
CA TYR A 139 9.29 5.03 3.05
C TYR A 139 8.26 6.00 3.62
N ASP A 140 8.31 6.24 4.93
CA ASP A 140 7.49 7.26 5.60
C ASP A 140 7.96 8.69 5.33
N TYR A 141 9.19 8.84 4.83
CA TYR A 141 9.83 10.13 4.55
C TYR A 141 10.79 10.00 3.37
N ARG A 142 11.27 11.13 2.87
CA ARG A 142 12.28 11.15 1.82
C ARG A 142 13.59 10.53 2.33
N PRO A 143 14.05 9.40 1.78
CA PRO A 143 15.24 8.73 2.28
C PRO A 143 16.49 9.59 2.07
N PRO A 144 17.46 9.57 3.00
CA PRO A 144 18.75 10.17 2.76
C PRO A 144 19.46 9.46 1.61
N ASN A 145 20.30 10.17 0.85
CA ASN A 145 20.99 9.63 -0.32
C ASN A 145 20.03 9.01 -1.35
N GLU A 146 18.90 9.67 -1.58
CA GLU A 146 17.80 9.19 -2.40
C GLU A 146 18.23 8.60 -3.75
N GLN A 147 19.08 9.30 -4.49
CA GLN A 147 19.55 8.88 -5.82
C GLN A 147 20.30 7.55 -5.77
N GLU A 148 21.20 7.40 -4.81
CA GLU A 148 21.94 6.16 -4.60
C GLU A 148 21.02 5.02 -4.17
N LYS A 149 20.10 5.28 -3.25
CA LYS A 149 19.10 4.29 -2.82
C LYS A 149 18.20 3.85 -3.96
N MET A 150 17.67 4.78 -4.76
CA MET A 150 16.85 4.45 -5.94
C MET A 150 17.62 3.60 -6.94
N LYS A 151 18.87 3.94 -7.22
CA LYS A 151 19.74 3.16 -8.08
C LYS A 151 19.96 1.73 -7.55
N ASN A 152 20.21 1.59 -6.26
CA ASN A 152 20.43 0.27 -5.63
C ASN A 152 19.14 -0.56 -5.60
N LEU A 153 17.99 0.05 -5.36
CA LEU A 153 16.69 -0.61 -5.32
C LEU A 153 16.18 -1.01 -6.70
N SER A 154 16.55 -0.30 -7.76
CA SER A 154 16.06 -0.56 -9.13
C SER A 154 16.38 -1.95 -9.64
N SER A 155 17.39 -2.62 -9.08
CA SER A 155 17.75 -4.00 -9.43
C SER A 155 16.87 -5.06 -8.78
N ILE A 156 16.15 -4.72 -7.69
CA ILE A 156 15.37 -5.67 -6.87
C ILE A 156 13.91 -5.25 -6.70
N CYS A 157 13.60 -3.96 -6.87
CA CYS A 157 12.25 -3.43 -6.71
C CYS A 157 11.63 -3.03 -8.05
N SER A 158 10.32 -3.14 -8.13
CA SER A 158 9.51 -2.60 -9.23
C SER A 158 9.02 -1.18 -8.94
N GLY A 159 9.09 -0.74 -7.68
CA GLY A 159 8.62 0.57 -7.29
C GLY A 159 8.97 0.95 -5.85
N ILE A 160 8.60 2.17 -5.51
CA ILE A 160 8.72 2.76 -4.18
C ILE A 160 7.34 3.25 -3.74
N GLY A 161 6.94 2.89 -2.52
CA GLY A 161 5.78 3.48 -1.87
C GLY A 161 6.22 4.58 -0.91
N VAL A 162 5.61 5.76 -0.98
CA VAL A 162 6.03 6.90 -0.14
C VAL A 162 4.84 7.64 0.44
N TRP A 163 5.05 8.23 1.63
CA TRP A 163 4.10 9.19 2.14
C TRP A 163 3.93 10.36 1.16
N LYS A 164 2.68 10.66 0.82
CA LYS A 164 2.34 11.65 -0.22
C LYS A 164 3.03 13.01 -0.04
N ASN A 165 3.30 13.42 1.21
CA ASN A 165 4.00 14.68 1.48
C ASN A 165 5.51 14.65 1.15
N THR A 166 6.06 13.50 0.78
CA THR A 166 7.39 13.41 0.16
C THR A 166 7.39 13.99 -1.26
N ILE A 167 6.25 13.87 -1.94
CA ILE A 167 6.06 14.34 -3.33
C ILE A 167 5.62 15.79 -3.35
N ILE A 168 4.58 16.13 -2.57
CA ILE A 168 4.11 17.51 -2.38
C ILE A 168 4.12 17.81 -0.88
N PRO A 169 5.15 18.46 -0.36
CA PRO A 169 5.24 18.79 1.06
C PRO A 169 4.11 19.71 1.49
N VAL A 170 3.71 19.57 2.75
CA VAL A 170 2.70 20.43 3.37
C VAL A 170 3.33 21.16 4.55
N ASN A 171 3.21 22.48 4.59
CA ASN A 171 3.65 23.30 5.70
C ASN A 171 2.48 24.17 6.18
N GLN A 172 2.19 24.13 7.50
CA GLN A 172 1.04 24.85 8.09
C GLN A 172 -0.26 24.65 7.29
N ASN A 173 -0.51 23.39 6.91
CA ASN A 173 -1.65 22.95 6.10
C ASN A 173 -1.74 23.54 4.68
N ASN A 174 -0.66 24.13 4.16
CA ASN A 174 -0.56 24.62 2.78
C ASN A 174 0.42 23.79 1.97
N LEU A 175 0.07 23.52 0.73
CA LEU A 175 0.95 22.82 -0.22
C LEU A 175 2.19 23.66 -0.51
N GLN A 176 3.30 22.97 -0.59
CA GLN A 176 4.57 23.50 -1.10
C GLN A 176 4.79 23.07 -2.55
N SER A 177 5.87 23.53 -3.15
CA SER A 177 6.26 23.09 -4.49
C SER A 177 6.47 21.58 -4.55
N THR A 178 6.03 20.97 -5.65
CA THR A 178 6.28 19.55 -5.94
C THR A 178 7.77 19.29 -5.98
N THR A 179 8.20 18.20 -5.34
CA THR A 179 9.59 17.75 -5.36
C THR A 179 9.93 17.02 -6.66
N ASP A 180 11.21 16.75 -6.85
CA ASP A 180 11.73 15.94 -7.96
C ASP A 180 11.65 14.41 -7.72
N PHE A 181 11.04 13.98 -6.60
CA PHE A 181 11.03 12.58 -6.16
C PHE A 181 10.49 11.61 -7.23
N VAL A 182 9.35 11.93 -7.85
CA VAL A 182 8.73 11.07 -8.87
C VAL A 182 9.63 10.95 -10.11
N THR A 183 10.16 12.09 -10.59
CA THR A 183 11.09 12.12 -11.73
C THR A 183 12.35 11.28 -11.44
N ASN A 184 12.91 11.41 -10.24
CA ASN A 184 14.09 10.66 -9.83
C ASN A 184 13.82 9.15 -9.76
N ALA A 185 12.66 8.74 -9.26
CA ALA A 185 12.24 7.34 -9.25
C ALA A 185 12.07 6.79 -10.67
N HIS A 186 11.37 7.51 -11.54
CA HIS A 186 11.15 7.11 -12.92
C HIS A 186 12.45 7.01 -13.72
N ASN A 187 13.41 7.91 -13.50
CA ASN A 187 14.75 7.85 -14.11
C ASN A 187 15.53 6.58 -13.71
N ASN A 188 15.15 5.96 -12.58
CA ASN A 188 15.68 4.67 -12.14
C ASN A 188 14.73 3.49 -12.44
N ASN A 189 13.73 3.65 -13.32
CA ASN A 189 12.73 2.65 -13.67
C ASN A 189 11.91 2.13 -12.47
N LEU A 190 11.75 2.92 -11.44
CA LEU A 190 10.93 2.62 -10.26
C LEU A 190 9.58 3.32 -10.37
N LYS A 191 8.50 2.57 -10.18
CA LYS A 191 7.15 3.13 -10.03
C LYS A 191 7.01 3.84 -8.70
N VAL A 192 6.13 4.83 -8.62
CA VAL A 192 5.83 5.57 -7.38
C VAL A 192 4.38 5.37 -6.99
N HIS A 193 4.16 4.78 -5.82
CA HIS A 193 2.84 4.61 -5.23
C HIS A 193 2.77 5.45 -3.94
N ALA A 194 1.86 6.43 -3.93
CA ALA A 194 1.76 7.36 -2.81
C ALA A 194 0.72 6.92 -1.77
N PHE A 195 1.02 7.07 -0.49
CA PHE A 195 0.12 6.82 0.64
C PHE A 195 0.05 8.00 1.61
N THR A 196 -0.98 8.22 2.34
CA THR A 196 -2.30 7.62 2.28
C THR A 196 -3.30 8.72 1.98
N PHE A 197 -4.10 8.52 0.96
CA PHE A 197 -5.16 9.45 0.59
C PHE A 197 -6.40 9.20 1.46
N ARG A 198 -6.87 10.25 2.12
CA ARG A 198 -8.00 10.23 3.04
C ARG A 198 -8.90 11.41 2.77
N ASN A 199 -10.21 11.16 2.75
CA ASN A 199 -11.20 12.16 2.37
C ASN A 199 -11.57 13.13 3.48
N GLU A 200 -11.20 12.82 4.73
CA GLU A 200 -11.57 13.68 5.86
C GLU A 200 -10.79 15.00 5.83
N ASN A 201 -11.47 16.10 6.06
CA ASN A 201 -10.94 17.48 6.01
C ASN A 201 -9.62 17.65 6.79
N LYS A 202 -9.48 16.95 7.92
CA LYS A 202 -8.25 17.02 8.75
C LYS A 202 -6.98 16.46 8.05
N TYR A 203 -7.14 15.71 6.95
CA TYR A 203 -6.04 15.14 6.17
C TYR A 203 -5.82 15.85 4.84
N LEU A 204 -6.68 16.83 4.52
CA LEU A 204 -6.60 17.61 3.30
C LEU A 204 -5.94 18.96 3.57
N ALA A 205 -4.96 19.34 2.75
CA ALA A 205 -4.42 20.69 2.77
C ALA A 205 -5.49 21.71 2.35
N TRP A 206 -5.38 22.94 2.82
CA TRP A 206 -6.35 24.00 2.51
C TRP A 206 -6.49 24.29 1.02
N ASN A 207 -5.41 24.11 0.27
CA ASN A 207 -5.40 24.28 -1.19
C ASN A 207 -6.40 23.36 -1.93
N TYR A 208 -6.80 22.25 -1.29
CA TYR A 208 -7.79 21.33 -1.88
C TYR A 208 -9.24 21.76 -1.62
N SER A 209 -9.48 22.86 -0.87
CA SER A 209 -10.82 23.37 -0.57
C SER A 209 -11.75 22.32 0.06
N GLN A 210 -11.18 21.44 0.88
CA GLN A 210 -11.87 20.30 1.52
C GLN A 210 -12.48 19.28 0.54
N ASP A 211 -12.01 19.28 -0.71
CA ASP A 211 -12.43 18.34 -1.75
C ASP A 211 -11.31 17.34 -2.03
N PRO A 212 -11.50 16.03 -1.69
CA PRO A 212 -10.50 15.00 -1.99
C PRO A 212 -10.25 14.80 -3.48
N TYR A 213 -11.18 15.17 -4.36
CA TYR A 213 -10.97 15.08 -5.82
C TYR A 213 -9.92 16.08 -6.30
N ASN A 214 -9.82 17.27 -5.68
CA ASN A 214 -8.74 18.21 -5.93
C ASN A 214 -7.37 17.63 -5.52
N GLU A 215 -7.31 16.88 -4.40
CA GLU A 215 -6.10 16.17 -4.03
C GLU A 215 -5.75 15.09 -5.06
N TYR A 216 -6.70 14.24 -5.45
CA TYR A 216 -6.47 13.19 -6.45
C TYR A 216 -5.97 13.77 -7.77
N GLN A 217 -6.60 14.86 -8.25
CA GLN A 217 -6.20 15.54 -9.49
C GLN A 217 -4.80 16.15 -9.37
N THR A 218 -4.48 16.76 -8.24
CA THR A 218 -3.15 17.34 -8.00
C THR A 218 -2.07 16.27 -8.08
N PHE A 219 -2.28 15.11 -7.44
CA PHE A 219 -1.33 14.00 -7.49
C PHE A 219 -1.30 13.29 -8.84
N LEU A 220 -2.40 13.25 -9.59
CA LEU A 220 -2.40 12.75 -10.97
C LEU A 220 -1.44 13.57 -11.85
N ASN A 221 -1.41 14.88 -11.66
CA ASN A 221 -0.51 15.77 -12.39
C ASN A 221 0.98 15.56 -12.05
N THR A 222 1.30 14.94 -10.90
CA THR A 222 2.68 14.58 -10.55
C THR A 222 3.16 13.29 -11.21
N GLN A 223 2.28 12.60 -11.95
CA GLN A 223 2.57 11.36 -12.67
C GLN A 223 2.94 10.17 -11.76
N ILE A 224 2.43 10.12 -10.52
CA ILE A 224 2.55 8.91 -9.69
C ILE A 224 1.82 7.74 -10.36
N ASP A 225 2.31 6.50 -10.12
CA ASP A 225 1.80 5.28 -10.74
C ASP A 225 0.66 4.63 -9.95
N GLY A 226 0.51 4.98 -8.67
CA GLY A 226 -0.53 4.38 -7.82
C GLY A 226 -0.87 5.19 -6.58
N TYR A 227 -2.07 4.93 -6.07
CA TYR A 227 -2.64 5.59 -4.90
C TYR A 227 -3.04 4.55 -3.86
N PHE A 228 -2.58 4.73 -2.62
CA PHE A 228 -3.14 4.03 -1.47
C PHE A 228 -4.18 4.93 -0.82
N THR A 229 -5.43 4.48 -0.79
CA THR A 229 -6.53 5.26 -0.21
C THR A 229 -7.39 4.44 0.75
N ASP A 230 -7.82 5.08 1.84
CA ASP A 230 -8.83 4.54 2.75
C ASP A 230 -10.25 4.62 2.12
N PHE A 231 -10.41 5.31 0.97
CA PHE A 231 -11.70 5.59 0.32
C PHE A 231 -11.72 5.12 -1.14
N PRO A 232 -11.61 3.80 -1.41
CA PRO A 232 -11.51 3.30 -2.77
C PRO A 232 -12.74 3.61 -3.64
N GLY A 233 -13.93 3.72 -3.03
CA GLY A 233 -15.15 4.07 -3.76
C GLY A 233 -15.15 5.49 -4.34
N SER A 234 -14.66 6.50 -3.59
CA SER A 234 -14.55 7.86 -4.11
C SER A 234 -13.40 7.98 -5.11
N PHE A 235 -12.29 7.31 -4.88
CA PHE A 235 -11.20 7.28 -5.85
C PHE A 235 -11.63 6.61 -7.17
N LYS A 236 -12.39 5.51 -7.11
CA LYS A 236 -12.95 4.88 -8.33
C LYS A 236 -13.85 5.86 -9.09
N ARG A 237 -14.74 6.59 -8.40
CA ARG A 237 -15.59 7.61 -9.05
C ARG A 237 -14.77 8.71 -9.69
N PHE A 238 -13.71 9.20 -9.02
CA PHE A 238 -12.78 10.17 -9.59
C PHE A 238 -12.19 9.65 -10.91
N LEU A 239 -11.71 8.43 -10.94
CA LEU A 239 -11.14 7.82 -12.14
C LEU A 239 -12.17 7.68 -13.27
N ASP A 240 -13.40 7.26 -12.94
CA ASP A 240 -14.48 7.17 -13.93
C ASP A 240 -14.79 8.54 -14.55
N MET A 241 -14.83 9.59 -13.74
CA MET A 241 -15.04 10.96 -14.24
C MET A 241 -13.88 11.47 -15.09
N THR A 242 -12.65 11.02 -14.80
CA THR A 242 -11.44 11.50 -15.50
C THR A 242 -11.20 10.77 -16.81
N TYR A 243 -11.54 9.47 -16.87
CA TYR A 243 -11.18 8.58 -17.99
C TYR A 243 -12.38 8.01 -18.76
N THR A 244 -13.64 8.25 -18.35
CA THR A 244 -14.77 7.99 -19.24
C THR A 244 -14.78 9.09 -20.29
N GLU A 245 -14.57 8.71 -21.55
CA GLU A 245 -14.85 9.62 -22.68
C GLU A 245 -16.30 10.13 -22.55
N PRO A 246 -16.57 11.42 -22.79
CA PRO A 246 -17.95 11.88 -22.87
C PRO A 246 -18.66 11.04 -23.90
N ALA A 247 -19.80 10.44 -23.52
CA ALA A 247 -20.63 9.62 -24.41
C ALA A 247 -20.73 10.37 -25.73
N SER A 248 -20.25 9.74 -26.80
CA SER A 248 -20.17 10.33 -28.13
C SER A 248 -21.47 11.02 -28.48
N LYS A 249 -21.42 12.34 -28.67
CA LYS A 249 -22.51 13.06 -29.33
C LYS A 249 -22.77 12.34 -30.66
N PRO A 250 -24.03 12.17 -31.08
CA PRO A 250 -24.32 11.51 -32.34
C PRO A 250 -23.53 12.18 -33.46
N CYS A 251 -22.76 11.39 -34.19
CA CYS A 251 -21.91 11.84 -35.29
C CYS A 251 -22.72 12.61 -36.31
N VAL A 252 -22.42 13.90 -36.44
CA VAL A 252 -22.64 14.62 -37.71
C VAL A 252 -21.41 14.28 -38.57
N SER A 253 -21.68 13.69 -39.71
CA SER A 253 -20.71 13.11 -40.64
C SER A 253 -19.61 14.08 -41.10
N GLY A 254 -18.40 13.59 -41.10
CA GLY A 254 -17.32 13.96 -41.99
C GLY A 254 -16.17 14.76 -41.41
N VAL A 255 -15.09 14.04 -41.01
CA VAL A 255 -13.67 14.31 -41.28
C VAL A 255 -12.84 13.19 -40.62
N PRO A 256 -11.82 12.59 -41.26
CA PRO A 256 -11.02 11.49 -40.67
C PRO A 256 -10.04 12.01 -39.64
N SER A 257 -10.07 11.46 -38.43
CA SER A 257 -9.15 11.80 -37.35
C SER A 257 -7.93 10.89 -37.33
N ALA A 258 -6.78 11.52 -37.11
CA ALA A 258 -5.49 10.89 -36.93
C ALA A 258 -5.45 9.99 -35.66
N HIS A 259 -4.76 8.86 -35.76
CA HIS A 259 -4.53 7.93 -34.69
C HIS A 259 -3.76 8.57 -33.52
N SER A 260 -4.38 8.59 -32.35
CA SER A 260 -3.68 8.77 -31.08
C SER A 260 -3.58 7.41 -30.38
N SER A 261 -2.36 6.95 -30.17
CA SER A 261 -2.04 5.72 -29.45
C SER A 261 -2.38 5.88 -27.96
N GLY A 262 -3.52 5.33 -27.55
CA GLY A 262 -3.92 5.26 -26.14
C GLY A 262 -3.00 4.33 -25.36
N ARG A 263 -2.23 4.86 -24.42
CA ARG A 263 -1.55 4.06 -23.39
C ARG A 263 -2.59 3.54 -22.40
N PHE A 264 -2.79 2.23 -22.41
CA PHE A 264 -3.58 1.54 -21.39
C PHE A 264 -2.82 1.56 -20.05
N TYR A 265 -3.26 2.41 -19.14
CA TYR A 265 -2.84 2.31 -17.74
C TYR A 265 -3.59 1.16 -17.07
N LYS A 266 -2.86 0.12 -16.66
CA LYS A 266 -3.40 -0.95 -15.81
C LYS A 266 -3.62 -0.38 -14.42
N LEU A 267 -4.87 -0.10 -14.08
CA LEU A 267 -5.26 0.38 -12.77
C LEU A 267 -5.22 -0.76 -11.76
N ILE A 268 -4.35 -0.67 -10.77
CA ILE A 268 -4.33 -1.56 -9.61
C ILE A 268 -5.08 -0.85 -8.49
N LEU A 269 -6.33 -1.24 -8.27
CA LEU A 269 -7.07 -0.87 -7.06
C LEU A 269 -6.59 -1.75 -5.90
N SER A 270 -5.73 -1.21 -5.06
CA SER A 270 -5.37 -1.84 -3.80
C SER A 270 -6.49 -1.57 -2.79
N ILE A 271 -7.20 -2.62 -2.40
CA ILE A 271 -7.89 -2.59 -1.12
C ILE A 271 -6.79 -2.76 -0.08
N ALA A 272 -6.42 -1.68 0.60
CA ALA A 272 -5.55 -1.76 1.76
C ALA A 272 -6.27 -2.60 2.82
N ALA A 273 -6.07 -3.92 2.76
CA ALA A 273 -6.49 -4.78 3.83
C ALA A 273 -5.55 -4.51 5.01
N PHE A 274 -6.13 -4.01 6.07
CA PHE A 274 -5.55 -4.00 7.40
C PHE A 274 -5.21 -5.44 7.81
N LEU A 275 -3.98 -5.84 7.63
CA LEU A 275 -3.50 -7.10 8.15
C LEU A 275 -2.17 -6.89 8.85
N LEU A 276 -2.19 -7.17 10.11
CA LEU A 276 -1.17 -6.99 11.15
C LEU A 276 -1.04 -5.56 11.68
N CYS A 277 -2.14 -5.00 12.13
CA CYS A 277 -2.11 -3.94 13.13
C CYS A 277 -1.67 -4.56 14.47
N VAL A 278 -0.61 -4.04 15.07
CA VAL A 278 -0.49 -4.02 16.53
C VAL A 278 -1.77 -3.39 17.03
N MET A 279 -2.66 -4.17 17.64
CA MET A 279 -3.84 -3.64 18.30
C MET A 279 -3.33 -2.93 19.57
N SER A 280 -3.05 -1.65 19.44
CA SER A 280 -2.94 -0.79 20.61
C SER A 280 -4.34 -0.49 21.07
N PHE A 281 -4.79 -1.17 22.12
CA PHE A 281 -5.95 -0.80 22.89
C PHE A 281 -5.52 0.35 23.81
N ALA A 282 -5.92 1.57 23.52
CA ALA A 282 -5.96 2.67 24.47
C ALA A 282 -7.41 3.03 24.71
#